data_61c4477441bd527aeae666e90ce60975
#
_entry.id   61c4477441bd527aeae666e90ce60975
#
_cell.length_a   1.000
_cell.length_b   1.000
_cell.length_c   1.000
_cell.angle_alpha   90.00
_cell.angle_beta   90.00
_cell.angle_gamma   90.00
#
_symmetry.space_group_name_H-M   'P 1'
#
loop_
_entity.id
_entity.type
_entity.pdbx_description
1 polymer ?
#
loop_
_entity_poly.entity_id
_entity_poly.type
_entity_poly.pdbx_seq_one_letter_code
_entity_poly.pdbx_strand_id
1 'polypeptide(L)' 'MNEILKLLEQDARLTPEQISVMLNRDVDEVRAEIEQLEKTGIILGYRA' A
#
# COMPACT_ATOMS: atom_id res chain seq x y z
N MET A 1 12.42 -3.68 -4.01
CA MET A 1 11.35 -4.43 -3.33
C MET A 1 10.39 -3.47 -2.67
N ASN A 2 9.11 -3.67 -2.86
CA ASN A 2 8.11 -2.73 -2.36
C ASN A 2 7.53 -3.23 -1.04
N GLU A 3 7.84 -2.55 0.04
CA GLU A 3 7.36 -2.94 1.36
C GLU A 3 5.86 -2.77 1.49
N ILE A 4 5.32 -1.76 0.84
CA ILE A 4 3.88 -1.52 0.89
C ILE A 4 3.15 -2.67 0.22
N LEU A 5 3.63 -3.10 -0.94
CA LEU A 5 3.03 -4.22 -1.64
C LEU A 5 3.07 -5.48 -0.79
N LYS A 6 4.19 -5.71 -0.13
CA LYS A 6 4.33 -6.86 0.74
C LYS A 6 3.29 -6.86 1.85
N LEU A 7 3.10 -5.72 2.49
CA LEU A 7 2.12 -5.62 3.56
C LEU A 7 0.70 -5.84 3.05
N LEU A 8 0.40 -5.30 1.89
CA LEU A 8 -0.94 -5.45 1.32
C LEU A 8 -1.20 -6.89 0.88
N GLU A 9 -0.16 -7.60 0.48
CA GLU A 9 -0.31 -9.01 0.14
C GLU A 9 -0.65 -9.84 1.38
N GLN A 10 -0.08 -9.47 2.51
CA GLN A 10 -0.36 -10.16 3.75
C GLN A 10 -1.72 -9.80 4.31
N ASP A 11 -2.10 -8.53 4.19
CA ASP A 11 -3.38 -8.08 4.73
C ASP A 11 -3.90 -6.94 3.87
N ALA A 12 -4.83 -7.26 2.99
CA ALA A 12 -5.37 -6.28 2.05
C ALA A 12 -6.26 -5.24 2.74
N ARG A 13 -6.52 -5.41 4.02
CA ARG A 13 -7.36 -4.45 4.75
C ARG A 13 -6.56 -3.30 5.33
N LEU A 14 -5.25 -3.35 5.25
CA LEU A 14 -4.42 -2.29 5.82
C LEU A 14 -4.74 -0.96 5.16
N THR A 15 -4.87 0.07 5.97
CA THR A 15 -5.09 1.42 5.46
C THR A 15 -3.75 2.10 5.25
N PRO A 16 -3.71 3.16 4.42
CA PRO A 16 -2.46 3.91 4.26
C PRO A 16 -1.92 4.43 5.59
N GLU A 17 -2.82 4.84 6.49
CA GLU A 17 -2.38 5.33 7.79
C GLU A 17 -1.68 4.24 8.58
N GLN A 18 -2.24 3.05 8.56
CA GLN A 18 -1.62 1.93 9.27
C GLN A 18 -0.25 1.60 8.70
N ILE A 19 -0.17 1.57 7.38
CA ILE A 19 1.09 1.26 6.72
C ILE A 19 2.13 2.32 7.03
N SER A 20 1.73 3.58 7.04
CA SER A 20 2.67 4.67 7.33
C SER A 20 3.28 4.51 8.72
N VAL A 21 2.47 4.11 9.69
CA VAL A 21 2.96 3.88 11.03
C VAL A 21 3.90 2.68 11.07
N MET A 22 3.50 1.61 10.40
CA MET A 22 4.30 0.38 10.42
C MET A 22 5.66 0.58 9.78
N LEU A 23 5.72 1.38 8.72
CA LEU A 23 6.97 1.62 7.99
C LEU A 23 7.68 2.89 8.44
N ASN A 24 7.07 3.65 9.35
CA ASN A 24 7.63 4.92 9.79
C ASN A 24 7.84 5.86 8.62
N ARG A 25 6.82 6.00 7.78
CA ARG A 25 6.86 6.85 6.60
C ARG A 25 5.67 7.79 6.60
N ASP A 26 5.79 8.85 5.80
CA ASP A 26 4.72 9.83 5.67
C ASP A 26 3.50 9.19 5.01
N VAL A 27 2.31 9.43 5.59
CA VAL A 27 1.08 8.83 5.06
C VAL A 27 0.81 9.30 3.64
N ASP A 28 1.14 10.54 3.31
CA ASP A 28 0.94 11.04 1.95
C ASP A 28 1.79 10.29 0.95
N GLU A 29 3.03 9.97 1.33
CA GLU A 29 3.90 9.16 0.49
C GLU A 29 3.31 7.77 0.28
N VAL A 30 2.86 7.16 1.36
CA VAL A 30 2.31 5.82 1.29
C VAL A 30 1.09 5.81 0.39
N ARG A 31 0.23 6.81 0.54
CA ARG A 31 -0.98 6.89 -0.26
C ARG A 31 -0.65 7.03 -1.75
N ALA A 32 0.34 7.87 -2.05
CA ALA A 32 0.73 8.06 -3.45
C ALA A 32 1.29 6.78 -4.05
N GLU A 33 2.08 6.04 -3.28
CA GLU A 33 2.63 4.78 -3.77
C GLU A 33 1.54 3.75 -4.02
N ILE A 34 0.55 3.69 -3.14
CA ILE A 34 -0.56 2.76 -3.34
C ILE A 34 -1.31 3.10 -4.62
N GLU A 35 -1.54 4.38 -4.87
CA GLU A 35 -2.19 4.79 -6.11
C GLU A 35 -1.39 4.36 -7.34
N GLN A 36 -0.09 4.51 -7.26
CA GLN A 36 0.77 4.09 -8.37
C GLN A 36 0.66 2.59 -8.62
N LEU A 37 0.66 1.82 -7.56
CA LEU A 37 0.57 0.37 -7.69
C LEU A 37 -0.77 -0.04 -8.30
N GLU A 38 -1.83 0.64 -7.93
CA GLU A 38 -3.15 0.36 -8.49
C GLU A 38 -3.19 0.71 -9.97
N LYS A 39 -2.58 1.83 -10.34
CA LYS A 39 -2.57 2.27 -11.73
C LYS A 39 -1.84 1.30 -12.63
N THR A 40 -0.78 0.70 -12.13
CA THR A 40 0.00 -0.25 -12.91
C THR A 40 -0.61 -1.64 -12.89
N GLY A 41 -1.67 -1.85 -12.14
CA GLY A 41 -2.34 -3.14 -12.07
C GLY A 41 -1.67 -4.14 -11.16
N ILE A 42 -0.72 -3.70 -10.36
CA ILE A 42 0.00 -4.62 -9.49
C ILE A 42 -0.87 -5.06 -8.32
N ILE A 43 -1.75 -4.17 -7.83
CA ILE A 43 -2.64 -4.50 -6.72
C ILE A 43 -4.05 -4.70 -7.26
N LEU A 44 -4.26 -5.79 -7.96
CA LEU A 44 -5.58 -6.04 -8.55
C LEU A 44 -6.59 -6.48 -7.52
N GLY A 45 -6.21 -7.36 -6.63
CA GLY A 45 -7.12 -7.90 -5.65
C GLY A 45 -7.56 -6.89 -4.60
N TYR A 46 -6.84 -5.83 -4.51
CA TYR A 46 -7.09 -4.83 -3.50
C TYR A 46 -8.46 -4.17 -3.69
N ARG A 47 -8.92 -4.10 -4.91
CA ARG A 47 -10.15 -3.40 -5.22
C ARG A 47 -11.36 -4.29 -5.35
N ALA A 48 -11.18 -5.49 -5.42
CA ALA A 48 -12.26 -6.49 -5.60
C ALA A 48 -13.69 -5.93 -5.66
#